data_5ac3832eefd414018d56a33a186baaaf
#
_entry.id   5ac3832eefd414018d56a33a186baaaf
#
_cell.length_a   1.000
_cell.length_b   1.000
_cell.length_c   1.000
_cell.angle_alpha   90.00
_cell.angle_beta   90.00
_cell.angle_gamma   90.00
#
_symmetry.space_group_name_H-M   'P 1'
#
loop_
_entity.id
_entity.type
_entity.pdbx_description
1 polymer ?
#
loop_
_entity_poly.entity_id
_entity_poly.type
_entity_poly.pdbx_seq_one_letter_code
_entity_poly.pdbx_strand_id
1 'polypeptide(L)'
;MSVMRRKIAEHMVLSRRTSAHVHTVFHVNFTAVDRIRQQKKGDYEQRGARLTYMGFIAKSVVDALRRHPIVNASLDGDTVVYHPEINLGIAVALETGLIVPVVKQADERNMLGLSRAIADVAERARAKQLKPDDVHGGTFTITNPGQFGAQFGMPIINQPQVAILGVGTIEKRPVVVDDAIAIRTMAYLTLGFDHRLVDGAVADQFMADIKHQIEHFDPSQV
;
A
#
# COMPACT_ATOMS: atom_id res chain seq x y z
N MET A 1 7.06 -26.07 -13.21
CA MET A 1 7.07 -24.66 -12.77
C MET A 1 8.15 -23.88 -13.54
N SER A 2 7.83 -22.66 -14.03
CA SER A 2 8.85 -21.78 -14.64
C SER A 2 9.89 -21.36 -13.59
N VAL A 3 11.06 -20.89 -14.05
CA VAL A 3 12.13 -20.38 -13.16
C VAL A 3 11.62 -19.24 -12.27
N MET A 4 10.88 -18.30 -12.86
CA MET A 4 10.27 -17.18 -12.14
C MET A 4 9.30 -17.69 -11.05
N ARG A 5 8.40 -18.63 -11.37
CA ARG A 5 7.45 -19.18 -10.40
C ARG A 5 8.15 -19.90 -9.25
N ARG A 6 9.26 -20.57 -9.51
CA ARG A 6 10.07 -21.24 -8.48
C ARG A 6 10.66 -20.21 -7.51
N LYS A 7 11.29 -19.14 -8.03
CA LYS A 7 11.83 -18.06 -7.20
C LYS A 7 10.77 -17.36 -6.34
N ILE A 8 9.57 -17.12 -6.92
CA ILE A 8 8.44 -16.56 -6.14
C ILE A 8 8.05 -17.53 -5.01
N ALA A 9 7.93 -18.83 -5.31
CA ALA A 9 7.57 -19.82 -4.29
C ALA A 9 8.60 -19.90 -3.17
N GLU A 10 9.88 -19.95 -3.50
CA GLU A 10 10.99 -19.93 -2.53
C GLU A 10 10.93 -18.69 -1.64
N HIS A 11 10.73 -17.50 -2.23
CA HIS A 11 10.64 -16.24 -1.50
C HIS A 11 9.42 -16.18 -0.56
N MET A 12 8.25 -16.66 -1.01
CA MET A 12 7.04 -16.69 -0.18
C MET A 12 7.15 -17.69 0.97
N VAL A 13 7.72 -18.88 0.71
CA VAL A 13 7.96 -19.87 1.77
C VAL A 13 8.99 -19.34 2.78
N LEU A 14 10.07 -18.71 2.29
CA LEU A 14 11.06 -18.05 3.16
C LEU A 14 10.39 -17.01 4.04
N SER A 15 9.58 -16.13 3.48
CA SER A 15 8.88 -15.09 4.25
C SER A 15 8.00 -15.68 5.35
N ARG A 16 7.20 -16.72 5.04
CA ARG A 16 6.35 -17.41 6.02
C ARG A 16 7.11 -18.10 7.14
N ARG A 17 8.34 -18.54 6.88
CA ARG A 17 9.22 -19.17 7.89
C ARG A 17 9.99 -18.15 8.70
N THR A 18 10.31 -16.98 8.12
CA THR A 18 11.11 -15.93 8.75
C THR A 18 10.28 -15.06 9.69
N SER A 19 9.14 -14.56 9.22
CA SER A 19 8.33 -13.58 9.94
C SER A 19 7.20 -14.23 10.74
N ALA A 20 6.98 -13.75 11.95
CA ALA A 20 5.81 -14.08 12.77
C ALA A 20 4.60 -13.23 12.29
N HIS A 21 3.97 -13.65 11.19
CA HIS A 21 2.89 -12.90 10.55
C HIS A 21 1.66 -12.77 11.45
N VAL A 22 1.27 -11.52 11.74
CA VAL A 22 -0.02 -11.15 12.30
C VAL A 22 -0.70 -10.16 11.35
N HIS A 23 -2.01 -10.12 11.37
CA HIS A 23 -2.79 -9.20 10.53
C HIS A 23 -3.81 -8.45 11.37
N THR A 24 -3.92 -7.14 11.10
CA THR A 24 -5.02 -6.31 11.59
C THR A 24 -5.82 -5.76 10.41
N VAL A 25 -7.14 -5.64 10.57
CA VAL A 25 -8.06 -5.24 9.49
C VAL A 25 -8.86 -4.04 9.93
N PHE A 26 -8.81 -2.98 9.15
CA PHE A 26 -9.54 -1.73 9.41
C PHE A 26 -10.59 -1.46 8.34
N HIS A 27 -11.80 -1.08 8.75
CA HIS A 27 -12.85 -0.60 7.87
C HIS A 27 -12.70 0.91 7.71
N VAL A 28 -12.47 1.37 6.49
CA VAL A 28 -12.07 2.76 6.18
C VAL A 28 -13.08 3.41 5.24
N ASN A 29 -13.47 4.65 5.54
CA ASN A 29 -14.40 5.44 4.75
C ASN A 29 -13.64 6.30 3.73
N PHE A 30 -13.79 5.98 2.45
CA PHE A 30 -13.18 6.68 1.32
C PHE A 30 -14.04 7.80 0.72
N THR A 31 -15.18 8.14 1.31
CA THR A 31 -16.13 9.08 0.71
C THR A 31 -15.52 10.47 0.49
N ALA A 32 -14.69 10.97 1.43
CA ALA A 32 -13.99 12.25 1.27
C ALA A 32 -13.01 12.20 0.10
N VAL A 33 -12.17 11.17 0.06
CA VAL A 33 -11.21 10.92 -1.02
C VAL A 33 -11.91 10.75 -2.38
N ASP A 34 -13.05 10.04 -2.43
CA ASP A 34 -13.80 9.88 -3.67
C ASP A 34 -14.30 11.20 -4.23
N ARG A 35 -14.83 12.10 -3.38
CA ARG A 35 -15.25 13.45 -3.79
C ARG A 35 -14.08 14.26 -4.34
N ILE A 36 -12.94 14.30 -3.64
CA ILE A 36 -11.74 15.01 -4.09
C ILE A 36 -11.27 14.45 -5.42
N ARG A 37 -11.20 13.12 -5.55
CA ARG A 37 -10.81 12.45 -6.77
C ARG A 37 -11.69 12.81 -7.96
N GLN A 38 -13.01 12.81 -7.78
CA GLN A 38 -13.97 13.18 -8.83
C GLN A 38 -13.80 14.64 -9.28
N GLN A 39 -13.53 15.56 -8.36
CA GLN A 39 -13.33 16.97 -8.66
C GLN A 39 -11.99 17.26 -9.37
N LYS A 40 -10.93 16.54 -9.00
CA LYS A 40 -9.55 16.84 -9.41
C LYS A 40 -9.00 15.96 -10.52
N LYS A 41 -9.68 14.85 -10.87
CA LYS A 41 -9.15 13.91 -11.88
C LYS A 41 -8.86 14.57 -13.23
N GLY A 42 -9.70 15.52 -13.67
CA GLY A 42 -9.51 16.22 -14.94
C GLY A 42 -8.25 17.08 -14.95
N ASP A 43 -7.97 17.80 -13.86
CA ASP A 43 -6.75 18.60 -13.70
C ASP A 43 -5.49 17.71 -13.75
N TYR A 44 -5.57 16.52 -13.12
CA TYR A 44 -4.47 15.55 -13.13
C TYR A 44 -4.23 14.97 -14.53
N GLU A 45 -5.30 14.65 -15.27
CA GLU A 45 -5.22 14.15 -16.65
C GLU A 45 -4.55 15.17 -17.57
N GLN A 46 -4.93 16.46 -17.47
CA GLN A 46 -4.28 17.55 -18.21
C GLN A 46 -2.79 17.70 -17.87
N ARG A 47 -2.41 17.38 -16.65
CA ARG A 47 -1.03 17.39 -16.17
C ARG A 47 -0.29 16.06 -16.40
N GLY A 48 -0.84 15.13 -17.21
CA GLY A 48 -0.23 13.85 -17.53
C GLY A 48 -0.13 12.88 -16.35
N ALA A 49 -1.10 12.92 -15.42
CA ALA A 49 -1.18 12.01 -14.27
C ALA A 49 -2.58 11.41 -14.14
N ARG A 50 -2.70 10.27 -13.45
CA ARG A 50 -3.98 9.66 -13.10
C ARG A 50 -4.19 9.73 -11.59
N LEU A 51 -5.18 10.49 -11.14
CA LEU A 51 -5.57 10.55 -9.75
C LEU A 51 -6.44 9.32 -9.41
N THR A 52 -5.86 8.36 -8.72
CA THR A 52 -6.50 7.09 -8.35
C THR A 52 -6.58 6.96 -6.82
N TYR A 53 -7.43 6.08 -6.30
CA TYR A 53 -7.44 5.76 -4.87
C TYR A 53 -6.06 5.32 -4.36
N MET A 54 -5.29 4.61 -5.21
CA MET A 54 -3.93 4.18 -4.85
C MET A 54 -3.01 5.36 -4.53
N GLY A 55 -3.13 6.49 -5.24
CA GLY A 55 -2.36 7.71 -4.94
C GLY A 55 -2.65 8.24 -3.54
N PHE A 56 -3.93 8.31 -3.14
CA PHE A 56 -4.32 8.74 -1.80
C PHE A 56 -3.85 7.76 -0.71
N ILE A 57 -4.02 6.46 -0.94
CA ILE A 57 -3.55 5.42 -0.02
C ILE A 57 -2.04 5.52 0.15
N ALA A 58 -1.28 5.61 -0.96
CA ALA A 58 0.17 5.72 -0.93
C ALA A 58 0.64 6.97 -0.18
N LYS A 59 -0.03 8.12 -0.39
CA LYS A 59 0.28 9.36 0.36
C LYS A 59 0.04 9.18 1.86
N SER A 60 -1.11 8.64 2.25
CA SER A 60 -1.43 8.38 3.66
C SER A 60 -0.46 7.38 4.30
N VAL A 61 -0.05 6.34 3.55
CA VAL A 61 0.95 5.36 4.01
C VAL A 61 2.31 6.01 4.22
N VAL A 62 2.77 6.83 3.26
CA VAL A 62 4.06 7.55 3.38
C VAL A 62 4.07 8.46 4.61
N ASP A 63 3.00 9.23 4.83
CA ASP A 63 2.90 10.13 5.96
C ASP A 63 2.82 9.36 7.31
N ALA A 64 2.15 8.20 7.32
CA ALA A 64 2.12 7.33 8.49
C ALA A 64 3.48 6.67 8.77
N LEU A 65 4.21 6.19 7.74
CA LEU A 65 5.55 5.61 7.89
C LEU A 65 6.56 6.59 8.49
N ARG A 66 6.45 7.89 8.17
CA ARG A 66 7.28 8.93 8.80
C ARG A 66 7.04 9.05 10.31
N ARG A 67 5.79 8.85 10.77
CA ARG A 67 5.41 8.92 12.18
C ARG A 67 5.65 7.60 12.93
N HIS A 68 5.69 6.50 12.20
CA HIS A 68 5.87 5.15 12.74
C HIS A 68 7.10 4.46 12.09
N PRO A 69 8.33 4.94 12.32
CA PRO A 69 9.52 4.48 11.59
C PRO A 69 9.84 3.00 11.81
N ILE A 70 9.36 2.40 12.90
CA ILE A 70 9.52 0.96 13.15
C ILE A 70 8.82 0.08 12.10
N VAL A 71 7.75 0.60 11.45
CA VAL A 71 7.04 -0.08 10.37
C VAL A 71 7.79 0.04 9.03
N ASN A 72 8.73 1.01 8.92
CA ASN A 72 9.65 1.19 7.78
C ASN A 72 11.05 0.68 8.13
N ALA A 73 11.15 -0.48 8.76
CA ALA A 73 12.39 -1.10 9.18
C ALA A 73 12.54 -2.52 8.60
N SER A 74 13.67 -3.14 8.86
CA SER A 74 13.93 -4.55 8.60
C SER A 74 14.69 -5.17 9.77
N LEU A 75 14.70 -6.51 9.86
CA LEU A 75 15.47 -7.25 10.82
C LEU A 75 16.63 -7.94 10.14
N ASP A 76 17.85 -7.72 10.66
CA ASP A 76 19.06 -8.47 10.30
C ASP A 76 19.55 -9.21 11.56
N GLY A 77 19.23 -10.49 11.66
CA GLY A 77 19.35 -11.25 12.91
C GLY A 77 18.52 -10.60 14.03
N ASP A 78 19.20 -10.14 15.08
CA ASP A 78 18.61 -9.42 16.22
C ASP A 78 18.74 -7.89 16.10
N THR A 79 19.28 -7.40 14.97
CA THR A 79 19.48 -5.97 14.76
C THR A 79 18.32 -5.37 13.97
N VAL A 80 17.75 -4.27 14.51
CA VAL A 80 16.74 -3.48 13.81
C VAL A 80 17.42 -2.47 12.91
N VAL A 81 17.14 -2.54 11.60
CA VAL A 81 17.66 -1.62 10.59
C VAL A 81 16.54 -0.66 10.19
N TYR A 82 16.61 0.58 10.63
CA TYR A 82 15.68 1.63 10.22
C TYR A 82 16.06 2.18 8.85
N HIS A 83 15.09 2.30 7.95
CA HIS A 83 15.30 2.89 6.63
C HIS A 83 14.96 4.38 6.67
N PRO A 84 15.94 5.28 6.37
CA PRO A 84 15.68 6.72 6.36
C PRO A 84 14.77 7.14 5.21
N GLU A 85 14.85 6.43 4.09
CA GLU A 85 14.01 6.67 2.90
C GLU A 85 12.76 5.78 2.94
N ILE A 86 11.68 6.26 2.33
CA ILE A 86 10.48 5.46 2.12
C ILE A 86 10.40 5.06 0.65
N ASN A 87 10.70 3.79 0.38
CA ASN A 87 10.66 3.20 -0.94
C ASN A 87 9.44 2.27 -1.05
N LEU A 88 8.36 2.74 -1.72
CA LEU A 88 7.10 2.01 -1.78
C LEU A 88 7.09 0.96 -2.90
N GLY A 89 6.99 -0.31 -2.52
CA GLY A 89 6.64 -1.39 -3.42
C GLY A 89 5.15 -1.35 -3.77
N ILE A 90 4.82 -1.34 -5.05
CA ILE A 90 3.44 -1.38 -5.55
C ILE A 90 3.22 -2.71 -6.28
N ALA A 91 2.41 -3.58 -5.70
CA ALA A 91 2.14 -4.88 -6.33
C ALA A 91 1.31 -4.73 -7.61
N VAL A 92 1.85 -5.19 -8.73
CA VAL A 92 1.20 -5.16 -10.05
C VAL A 92 0.95 -6.58 -10.51
N ALA A 93 -0.32 -6.90 -10.78
CA ALA A 93 -0.71 -8.17 -11.36
C ALA A 93 -0.36 -8.22 -12.85
N LEU A 94 0.25 -9.32 -13.27
CA LEU A 94 0.59 -9.67 -14.65
C LEU A 94 -0.13 -10.98 -15.01
N GLU A 95 -0.24 -11.28 -16.30
CA GLU A 95 -0.79 -12.56 -16.77
C GLU A 95 -0.03 -13.77 -16.20
N THR A 96 1.28 -13.64 -16.01
CA THR A 96 2.17 -14.72 -15.56
C THR A 96 2.42 -14.75 -14.06
N GLY A 97 1.88 -13.78 -13.29
CA GLY A 97 2.08 -13.68 -11.86
C GLY A 97 1.95 -12.27 -11.31
N LEU A 98 2.73 -11.94 -10.29
CA LEU A 98 2.73 -10.64 -9.65
C LEU A 98 4.17 -10.15 -9.55
N ILE A 99 4.38 -8.85 -9.81
CA ILE A 99 5.67 -8.17 -9.63
C ILE A 99 5.46 -6.95 -8.73
N VAL A 100 6.49 -6.58 -7.99
CA VAL A 100 6.41 -5.45 -7.04
C VAL A 100 7.48 -4.41 -7.41
N PRO A 101 7.20 -3.55 -8.42
CA PRO A 101 8.08 -2.41 -8.69
C PRO A 101 8.05 -1.41 -7.53
N VAL A 102 9.13 -0.65 -7.39
CA VAL A 102 9.40 0.24 -6.27
C VAL A 102 9.41 1.70 -6.71
N VAL A 103 8.57 2.49 -6.09
CA VAL A 103 8.63 3.97 -6.16
C VAL A 103 9.65 4.43 -5.12
N LYS A 104 10.84 4.80 -5.59
CA LYS A 104 11.93 5.29 -4.73
C LYS A 104 11.61 6.68 -4.20
N GLN A 105 12.05 6.95 -2.94
CA GLN A 105 11.91 8.25 -2.28
C GLN A 105 10.47 8.78 -2.39
N ALA A 106 9.51 7.93 -2.03
CA ALA A 106 8.09 8.26 -2.09
C ALA A 106 7.74 9.42 -1.16
N ASP A 107 8.51 9.61 -0.11
CA ASP A 107 8.36 10.66 0.89
C ASP A 107 8.83 12.05 0.41
N GLU A 108 9.66 12.14 -0.62
CA GLU A 108 10.06 13.39 -1.25
C GLU A 108 9.06 13.88 -2.31
N ARG A 109 8.03 13.07 -2.61
CA ARG A 109 7.08 13.37 -3.69
C ARG A 109 5.81 14.01 -3.15
N ASN A 110 5.36 15.08 -3.81
CA ASN A 110 4.00 15.57 -3.62
C ASN A 110 2.99 14.61 -4.26
N MET A 111 1.69 14.83 -4.04
CA MET A 111 0.61 13.97 -4.52
C MET A 111 0.64 13.74 -6.04
N LEU A 112 0.95 14.77 -6.83
CA LEU A 112 1.06 14.66 -8.30
C LEU A 112 2.26 13.80 -8.70
N GLY A 113 3.43 14.04 -8.11
CA GLY A 113 4.66 13.28 -8.37
C GLY A 113 4.51 11.82 -7.98
N LEU A 114 3.87 11.54 -6.83
CA LEU A 114 3.58 10.20 -6.38
C LEU A 114 2.60 9.47 -7.32
N SER A 115 1.53 10.14 -7.74
CA SER A 115 0.54 9.59 -8.69
C SER A 115 1.18 9.24 -10.04
N ARG A 116 2.07 10.10 -10.56
CA ARG A 116 2.84 9.83 -11.80
C ARG A 116 3.78 8.64 -11.63
N ALA A 117 4.53 8.59 -10.54
CA ALA A 117 5.49 7.52 -10.30
C ALA A 117 4.79 6.15 -10.16
N ILE A 118 3.65 6.08 -9.46
CA ILE A 118 2.85 4.86 -9.34
C ILE A 118 2.31 4.41 -10.71
N ALA A 119 1.80 5.35 -11.51
CA ALA A 119 1.30 5.04 -12.85
C ALA A 119 2.42 4.54 -13.77
N ASP A 120 3.58 5.19 -13.77
CA ASP A 120 4.76 4.83 -14.57
C ASP A 120 5.25 3.41 -14.25
N VAL A 121 5.51 3.10 -12.97
CA VAL A 121 6.00 1.76 -12.60
C VAL A 121 4.98 0.67 -12.91
N ALA A 122 3.68 0.95 -12.78
CA ALA A 122 2.63 0.00 -13.10
C ALA A 122 2.51 -0.23 -14.63
N GLU A 123 2.66 0.81 -15.44
CA GLU A 123 2.63 0.73 -16.90
C GLU A 123 3.86 -0.03 -17.43
N ARG A 124 5.07 0.33 -16.98
CA ARG A 124 6.30 -0.38 -17.33
C ARG A 124 6.28 -1.85 -16.89
N ALA A 125 5.65 -2.16 -15.74
CA ALA A 125 5.45 -3.54 -15.31
C ALA A 125 4.61 -4.33 -16.31
N ARG A 126 3.45 -3.81 -16.73
CA ARG A 126 2.56 -4.46 -17.70
C ARG A 126 3.20 -4.57 -19.09
N ALA A 127 3.97 -3.56 -19.49
CA ALA A 127 4.72 -3.55 -20.75
C ALA A 127 5.99 -4.41 -20.72
N LYS A 128 6.33 -5.06 -19.60
CA LYS A 128 7.55 -5.85 -19.38
C LYS A 128 8.84 -5.03 -19.59
N GLN A 129 8.80 -3.74 -19.23
CA GLN A 129 9.91 -2.78 -19.42
C GLN A 129 10.59 -2.39 -18.10
N LEU A 130 10.31 -3.12 -17.01
CA LEU A 130 11.00 -2.91 -15.74
C LEU A 130 12.46 -3.37 -15.84
N LYS A 131 13.34 -2.57 -15.25
CA LYS A 131 14.76 -2.91 -15.04
C LYS A 131 14.92 -3.65 -13.71
N PRO A 132 16.00 -4.42 -13.51
CA PRO A 132 16.25 -5.08 -12.22
C PRO A 132 16.19 -4.12 -11.02
N ASP A 133 16.72 -2.91 -11.13
CA ASP A 133 16.72 -1.91 -10.07
C ASP A 133 15.32 -1.39 -9.70
N ASP A 134 14.36 -1.52 -10.62
CA ASP A 134 12.97 -1.09 -10.37
C ASP A 134 12.24 -1.99 -9.36
N VAL A 135 12.76 -3.18 -9.07
CA VAL A 135 12.12 -4.16 -8.17
C VAL A 135 12.92 -4.41 -6.88
N HIS A 136 13.99 -3.64 -6.66
CA HIS A 136 14.84 -3.78 -5.49
C HIS A 136 14.79 -2.56 -4.57
N GLY A 137 15.09 -2.78 -3.28
CA GLY A 137 15.24 -1.73 -2.27
C GLY A 137 13.90 -1.12 -1.81
N GLY A 138 12.78 -1.83 -1.99
CA GLY A 138 11.51 -1.45 -1.38
C GLY A 138 11.54 -1.65 0.13
N THR A 139 11.01 -0.68 0.89
CA THR A 139 10.99 -0.70 2.37
C THR A 139 9.60 -1.02 2.94
N PHE A 140 8.55 -0.79 2.17
CA PHE A 140 7.17 -1.12 2.48
C PHE A 140 6.42 -1.49 1.20
N THR A 141 5.45 -2.40 1.26
CA THR A 141 4.69 -2.84 0.08
C THR A 141 3.19 -2.58 0.23
N ILE A 142 2.55 -2.11 -0.85
CA ILE A 142 1.09 -2.03 -0.97
C ILE A 142 0.63 -3.02 -2.04
N THR A 143 -0.32 -3.88 -1.71
CA THR A 143 -0.96 -4.82 -2.64
C THR A 143 -2.46 -4.59 -2.71
N ASN A 144 -3.07 -4.72 -3.89
CA ASN A 144 -4.48 -4.43 -4.12
C ASN A 144 -5.23 -5.65 -4.68
N PRO A 145 -5.60 -6.63 -3.85
CA PRO A 145 -6.49 -7.72 -4.26
C PRO A 145 -7.92 -7.25 -4.57
N GLY A 146 -8.32 -6.10 -4.04
CA GLY A 146 -9.65 -5.51 -4.25
C GLY A 146 -9.98 -5.19 -5.71
N GLN A 147 -8.97 -5.01 -6.56
CA GLN A 147 -9.19 -4.84 -8.00
C GLN A 147 -9.87 -6.05 -8.68
N PHE A 148 -9.82 -7.22 -8.04
CA PHE A 148 -10.46 -8.46 -8.47
C PHE A 148 -11.72 -8.81 -7.68
N GLY A 149 -12.21 -7.90 -6.84
CA GLY A 149 -13.40 -8.08 -6.02
C GLY A 149 -13.17 -8.67 -4.63
N ALA A 150 -11.92 -8.89 -4.22
CA ALA A 150 -11.62 -9.39 -2.88
C ALA A 150 -11.96 -8.33 -1.83
N GLN A 151 -12.77 -8.70 -0.83
CA GLN A 151 -13.19 -7.81 0.25
C GLN A 151 -12.01 -7.35 1.10
N PHE A 152 -11.13 -8.27 1.44
CA PHE A 152 -9.83 -8.08 2.05
C PHE A 152 -8.96 -9.32 1.76
N GLY A 153 -7.68 -9.22 2.04
CA GLY A 153 -6.73 -10.32 1.93
C GLY A 153 -5.76 -10.28 3.11
N MET A 154 -5.08 -11.41 3.36
CA MET A 154 -4.02 -11.52 4.36
C MET A 154 -2.68 -11.68 3.63
N PRO A 155 -2.04 -10.58 3.19
CA PRO A 155 -0.86 -10.65 2.35
C PRO A 155 0.34 -11.21 3.12
N ILE A 156 1.22 -11.89 2.39
CA ILE A 156 2.51 -12.33 2.91
C ILE A 156 3.50 -11.16 2.78
N ILE A 157 4.27 -10.93 3.84
CA ILE A 157 5.28 -9.86 3.88
C ILE A 157 6.33 -10.09 2.79
N ASN A 158 6.70 -9.03 2.10
CA ASN A 158 7.74 -9.04 1.08
C ASN A 158 9.11 -8.82 1.73
N GLN A 159 9.83 -9.90 2.04
CA GLN A 159 11.14 -9.82 2.71
C GLN A 159 12.13 -8.90 1.97
N PRO A 160 12.99 -8.14 2.69
CA PRO A 160 13.23 -8.13 4.14
C PRO A 160 12.34 -7.15 4.93
N GLN A 161 11.28 -6.62 4.32
CA GLN A 161 10.33 -5.71 4.95
C GLN A 161 9.65 -6.37 6.17
N VAL A 162 9.15 -5.54 7.09
CA VAL A 162 8.43 -6.02 8.29
C VAL A 162 6.92 -5.84 8.20
N ALA A 163 6.43 -5.17 7.14
CA ALA A 163 5.00 -4.98 6.97
C ALA A 163 4.59 -4.86 5.50
N ILE A 164 3.31 -5.09 5.24
CA ILE A 164 2.65 -5.00 3.94
C ILE A 164 1.20 -4.57 4.11
N LEU A 165 0.73 -3.62 3.29
CA LEU A 165 -0.67 -3.19 3.28
C LEU A 165 -1.44 -3.86 2.15
N GLY A 166 -2.54 -4.53 2.48
CA GLY A 166 -3.53 -5.05 1.55
C GLY A 166 -4.72 -4.10 1.41
N VAL A 167 -5.11 -3.80 0.18
CA VAL A 167 -6.26 -2.95 -0.12
C VAL A 167 -7.40 -3.82 -0.65
N GLY A 168 -8.52 -3.86 0.06
CA GLY A 168 -9.74 -4.53 -0.37
C GLY A 168 -10.52 -3.73 -1.41
N THR A 169 -11.62 -4.31 -1.90
CA THR A 169 -12.52 -3.66 -2.85
C THR A 169 -13.07 -2.36 -2.26
N ILE A 170 -12.89 -1.26 -3.00
CA ILE A 170 -13.45 0.05 -2.66
C ILE A 170 -14.81 0.16 -3.34
N GLU A 171 -15.89 0.12 -2.56
CA GLU A 171 -17.25 0.08 -3.06
C GLU A 171 -18.23 0.80 -2.14
N LYS A 172 -19.45 1.10 -2.63
CA LYS A 172 -20.52 1.68 -1.83
C LYS A 172 -21.11 0.63 -0.91
N ARG A 173 -21.20 0.97 0.40
CA ARG A 173 -21.79 0.12 1.44
C ARG A 173 -22.73 0.90 2.34
N PRO A 174 -23.80 0.27 2.87
CA PRO A 174 -24.56 0.85 3.96
C PRO A 174 -23.72 0.83 5.23
N VAL A 175 -23.68 1.96 5.91
CA VAL A 175 -23.02 2.14 7.21
C VAL A 175 -23.88 2.96 8.13
N VAL A 176 -23.67 2.85 9.43
CA VAL A 176 -24.33 3.70 10.41
C VAL A 176 -23.52 4.99 10.58
N VAL A 177 -24.20 6.13 10.42
CA VAL A 177 -23.66 7.48 10.65
C VAL A 177 -24.73 8.27 11.41
N ASP A 178 -24.39 8.79 12.60
CA ASP A 178 -25.31 9.55 13.46
C ASP A 178 -26.66 8.83 13.68
N ASP A 179 -26.58 7.53 14.01
CA ASP A 179 -27.75 6.62 14.23
C ASP A 179 -28.67 6.43 13.02
N ALA A 180 -28.23 6.83 11.81
CA ALA A 180 -28.94 6.63 10.55
C ALA A 180 -28.15 5.75 9.57
N ILE A 181 -28.88 5.01 8.72
CA ILE A 181 -28.23 4.26 7.63
C ILE A 181 -27.85 5.23 6.51
N ALA A 182 -26.57 5.24 6.18
CA ALA A 182 -26.04 6.05 5.09
C ALA A 182 -25.22 5.21 4.11
N ILE A 183 -25.20 5.60 2.84
CA ILE A 183 -24.31 4.99 1.83
C ILE A 183 -22.99 5.74 1.84
N ARG A 184 -21.88 5.00 2.00
CA ARG A 184 -20.50 5.52 1.95
C ARG A 184 -19.64 4.66 1.04
N THR A 185 -18.62 5.26 0.46
CA THR A 185 -17.56 4.53 -0.26
C THR A 185 -16.61 3.95 0.78
N MET A 186 -16.58 2.62 0.90
CA MET A 186 -15.88 1.91 1.98
C MET A 186 -14.90 0.90 1.42
N ALA A 187 -13.85 0.61 2.17
CA ALA A 187 -12.97 -0.53 1.91
C ALA A 187 -12.41 -1.10 3.22
N TYR A 188 -11.97 -2.35 3.17
CA TYR A 188 -11.10 -2.89 4.20
C TYR A 188 -9.65 -2.69 3.81
N LEU A 189 -8.85 -2.21 4.74
CA LEU A 189 -7.39 -2.18 4.66
C LEU A 189 -6.85 -3.20 5.66
N THR A 190 -5.93 -4.05 5.22
CA THR A 190 -5.30 -5.08 6.04
C THR A 190 -3.81 -4.81 6.14
N LEU A 191 -3.28 -4.66 7.34
CA LEU A 191 -1.84 -4.65 7.58
C LEU A 191 -1.39 -6.05 7.99
N GLY A 192 -0.48 -6.65 7.20
CA GLY A 192 0.31 -7.78 7.63
C GLY A 192 1.63 -7.28 8.20
N PHE A 193 2.02 -7.74 9.38
CA PHE A 193 3.23 -7.28 10.04
C PHE A 193 3.97 -8.42 10.74
N ASP A 194 5.27 -8.24 10.95
CA ASP A 194 6.14 -9.18 11.64
C ASP A 194 6.14 -8.89 13.14
N HIS A 195 5.44 -9.75 13.90
CA HIS A 195 5.28 -9.58 15.35
C HIS A 195 6.57 -9.80 16.15
N ARG A 196 7.67 -10.14 15.48
CA ARG A 196 9.00 -10.12 16.13
C ARG A 196 9.50 -8.69 16.36
N LEU A 197 9.02 -7.71 15.56
CA LEU A 197 9.46 -6.32 15.61
C LEU A 197 8.31 -5.34 15.89
N VAL A 198 7.14 -5.58 15.32
CA VAL A 198 5.98 -4.68 15.41
C VAL A 198 4.94 -5.31 16.32
N ASP A 199 4.61 -4.65 17.43
CA ASP A 199 3.53 -5.06 18.33
C ASP A 199 2.16 -4.66 17.77
N GLY A 200 1.12 -5.36 18.25
CA GLY A 200 -0.26 -5.10 17.83
C GLY A 200 -0.69 -3.64 18.07
N ALA A 201 -0.31 -3.05 19.20
CA ALA A 201 -0.63 -1.66 19.50
C ALA A 201 0.01 -0.67 18.50
N VAL A 202 1.26 -0.91 18.11
CA VAL A 202 1.97 -0.09 17.10
C VAL A 202 1.32 -0.27 15.73
N ALA A 203 1.00 -1.51 15.36
CA ALA A 203 0.31 -1.83 14.10
C ALA A 203 -1.05 -1.14 14.01
N ASP A 204 -1.83 -1.18 15.10
CA ASP A 204 -3.16 -0.56 15.15
C ASP A 204 -3.08 0.97 15.16
N GLN A 205 -2.10 1.58 15.82
CA GLN A 205 -1.85 3.03 15.77
C GLN A 205 -1.46 3.48 14.35
N PHE A 206 -0.59 2.75 13.68
CA PHE A 206 -0.22 3.00 12.28
C PHE A 206 -1.44 2.92 11.35
N MET A 207 -2.29 1.90 11.51
CA MET A 207 -3.50 1.74 10.72
C MET A 207 -4.57 2.78 11.05
N ALA A 208 -4.73 3.17 12.32
CA ALA A 208 -5.63 4.23 12.75
C ALA A 208 -5.22 5.57 12.14
N ASP A 209 -3.93 5.84 12.04
CA ASP A 209 -3.37 7.03 11.42
C ASP A 209 -3.66 7.07 9.91
N ILE A 210 -3.44 5.98 9.19
CA ILE A 210 -3.82 5.85 7.77
C ILE A 210 -5.33 6.06 7.58
N LYS A 211 -6.14 5.42 8.41
CA LYS A 211 -7.61 5.57 8.39
C LYS A 211 -8.01 7.01 8.58
N HIS A 212 -7.49 7.68 9.61
CA HIS A 212 -7.78 9.07 9.91
C HIS A 212 -7.44 9.99 8.74
N GLN A 213 -6.25 9.82 8.13
CA GLN A 213 -5.82 10.62 6.99
C GLN A 213 -6.70 10.42 5.76
N ILE A 214 -7.13 9.18 5.45
CA ILE A 214 -8.02 8.90 4.33
C ILE A 214 -9.41 9.50 4.56
N GLU A 215 -9.95 9.36 5.77
CA GLU A 215 -11.28 9.85 6.14
C GLU A 215 -11.36 11.37 6.22
N HIS A 216 -10.23 12.03 6.54
CA HIS A 216 -10.11 13.50 6.70
C HIS A 216 -9.06 14.09 5.75
N PHE A 217 -8.95 13.52 4.54
CA PHE A 217 -7.91 13.95 3.59
C PHE A 217 -8.02 15.44 3.26
N ASP A 218 -6.90 16.16 3.42
CA ASP A 218 -6.84 17.60 3.13
C ASP A 218 -6.81 17.86 1.60
N PRO A 219 -7.87 18.48 1.02
CA PRO A 219 -7.94 18.77 -0.40
C PRO A 219 -6.81 19.68 -0.91
N SER A 220 -6.13 20.42 -0.06
CA SER A 220 -5.03 21.31 -0.44
C SER A 220 -3.76 20.56 -0.84
N GLN A 221 -3.66 19.29 -0.50
CA GLN A 221 -2.53 18.41 -0.88
C GLN A 221 -2.63 17.87 -2.32
N VAL A 222 -3.76 18.12 -3.01
CA VAL A 222 -4.09 17.55 -4.33
C VAL A 222 -4.05 18.57 -5.44
#